data_a5097ccb4fa428b40ad760a1f005ee75
#
_entry.id   a5097ccb4fa428b40ad760a1f005ee75
#
_cell.length_a   1.000
_cell.length_b   1.000
_cell.length_c   1.000
_cell.angle_alpha   90.00
_cell.angle_beta   90.00
_cell.angle_gamma   90.00
#
_symmetry.space_group_name_H-M   'P 1'
#
loop_
_entity.id
_entity.type
_entity.pdbx_description
1 polymer ?
#
loop_
_entity_poly.entity_id
_entity_poly.type
_entity_poly.pdbx_seq_one_letter_code
_entity_poly.pdbx_strand_id
1 'polypeptide(L)'
;MPTAQVHGAEMYYEEAGSGPPLLLSPGGLQGALSSYQPVRAKLSQAHRVIAYDRRFGGQSNSPLVVQTWDMVCQDVMDLMDTLGIAQAYLGGGSFGAAISFGCAVRYPERVRAIVPSNIAGGVICTAYLAMKLFKSAEMAIAQGIKAVVDAFAPDDRFAPFTPERAQYDPAYRKTLEAMPPEDFAQVMRDTIYALFDGPYLTLGMSAKRLKGMRTPTLIMPGNNDIHPRRVAEQVHRLIPNAHWAEVRPHTEEPDNYVHRVLQFLSEVEARV
;
A
#
# COMPACT_ATOMS: atom_id res chain seq x y z
N MET A 1 -1.80 -12.78 18.30
CA MET A 1 -1.77 -12.53 16.85
C MET A 1 -0.36 -12.09 16.52
N PRO A 2 0.22 -12.51 15.40
CA PRO A 2 1.60 -12.15 15.09
C PRO A 2 1.71 -10.67 14.76
N THR A 3 2.61 -9.99 15.46
CA THR A 3 2.95 -8.57 15.22
C THR A 3 4.46 -8.41 15.07
N ALA A 4 4.88 -7.41 14.32
CA ALA A 4 6.27 -7.02 14.13
C ALA A 4 6.45 -5.57 14.58
N GLN A 5 7.52 -5.30 15.33
CA GLN A 5 7.90 -3.93 15.65
C GLN A 5 8.63 -3.32 14.46
N VAL A 6 8.05 -2.29 13.87
CA VAL A 6 8.58 -1.59 12.71
C VAL A 6 8.52 -0.09 12.96
N HIS A 7 9.66 0.56 13.00
CA HIS A 7 9.82 2.01 13.03
C HIS A 7 8.78 2.76 13.91
N GLY A 8 8.64 2.35 15.18
CA GLY A 8 7.72 2.96 16.15
C GLY A 8 6.24 2.58 15.98
N ALA A 9 5.95 1.55 15.19
CA ALA A 9 4.63 0.95 15.07
C ALA A 9 4.69 -0.56 15.34
N GLU A 10 3.57 -1.12 15.73
CA GLU A 10 3.35 -2.55 15.83
C GLU A 10 2.48 -2.98 14.66
N MET A 11 3.09 -3.61 13.65
CA MET A 11 2.38 -4.06 12.46
C MET A 11 1.85 -5.48 12.64
N TYR A 12 0.55 -5.64 12.44
CA TYR A 12 -0.07 -6.95 12.34
C TYR A 12 0.22 -7.58 10.98
N TYR A 13 0.58 -8.85 10.95
CA TYR A 13 0.78 -9.60 9.71
C TYR A 13 0.25 -11.03 9.83
N GLU A 14 0.02 -11.64 8.70
CA GLU A 14 -0.27 -13.06 8.59
C GLU A 14 0.67 -13.69 7.56
N GLU A 15 1.14 -14.88 7.89
CA GLU A 15 2.08 -15.65 7.07
C GLU A 15 1.49 -17.01 6.73
N ALA A 16 1.71 -17.47 5.49
CA ALA A 16 1.29 -18.78 5.04
C ALA A 16 2.24 -19.32 3.96
N GLY A 17 2.39 -20.65 3.91
CA GLY A 17 3.22 -21.33 2.92
C GLY A 17 4.70 -21.35 3.26
N SER A 18 5.48 -21.80 2.29
CA SER A 18 6.94 -21.89 2.35
C SER A 18 7.53 -21.61 0.97
N GLY A 19 8.86 -21.43 0.89
CA GLY A 19 9.54 -21.08 -0.37
C GLY A 19 9.94 -19.61 -0.43
N PRO A 20 10.16 -19.06 -1.64
CA PRO A 20 10.59 -17.68 -1.79
C PRO A 20 9.57 -16.67 -1.21
N PRO A 21 10.03 -15.66 -0.42
CA PRO A 21 9.12 -14.73 0.22
C PRO A 21 8.39 -13.82 -0.77
N LEU A 22 7.07 -13.67 -0.59
CA LEU A 22 6.21 -12.74 -1.32
C LEU A 22 5.43 -11.88 -0.31
N LEU A 23 5.75 -10.59 -0.21
CA LEU A 23 5.03 -9.65 0.62
C LEU A 23 3.92 -8.97 -0.19
N LEU A 24 2.73 -8.88 0.40
CA LEU A 24 1.54 -8.29 -0.21
C LEU A 24 1.13 -7.00 0.52
N SER A 25 1.36 -5.88 -0.13
CA SER A 25 1.03 -4.53 0.39
C SER A 25 -0.39 -4.14 0.02
N PRO A 26 -1.29 -3.90 0.98
CA PRO A 26 -2.67 -3.52 0.68
C PRO A 26 -2.80 -2.10 0.15
N GLY A 27 -3.89 -1.86 -0.57
CA GLY A 27 -4.27 -0.56 -1.14
C GLY A 27 -4.89 0.38 -0.12
N GLY A 28 -5.33 1.56 -0.58
CA GLY A 28 -5.97 2.59 0.25
C GLY A 28 -5.01 3.32 1.20
N LEU A 29 -5.49 4.36 1.86
CA LEU A 29 -4.72 5.05 2.92
C LEU A 29 -4.66 4.23 4.21
N GLN A 30 -5.65 3.39 4.47
CA GLN A 30 -5.82 2.52 5.64
C GLN A 30 -5.73 1.05 5.23
N GLY A 31 -4.69 0.65 4.50
CA GLY A 31 -4.63 -0.66 3.90
C GLY A 31 -4.58 -1.82 4.90
N ALA A 32 -5.56 -2.72 4.81
CA ALA A 32 -5.64 -3.95 5.59
C ALA A 32 -5.41 -5.20 4.74
N LEU A 33 -4.78 -6.20 5.34
CA LEU A 33 -4.42 -7.48 4.68
C LEU A 33 -5.64 -8.29 4.22
N SER A 34 -6.82 -8.02 4.77
CA SER A 34 -8.07 -8.68 4.39
C SER A 34 -8.35 -8.64 2.89
N SER A 35 -7.87 -7.61 2.19
CA SER A 35 -8.00 -7.50 0.74
C SER A 35 -7.34 -8.66 -0.03
N TYR A 36 -6.36 -9.35 0.58
CA TYR A 36 -5.67 -10.49 -0.05
C TYR A 36 -6.22 -11.86 0.32
N GLN A 37 -7.25 -11.95 1.15
CA GLN A 37 -7.87 -13.23 1.51
C GLN A 37 -8.21 -14.11 0.31
N PRO A 38 -8.75 -13.60 -0.83
CA PRO A 38 -9.12 -14.44 -1.97
C PRO A 38 -7.94 -15.16 -2.64
N VAL A 39 -6.72 -14.60 -2.54
CA VAL A 39 -5.55 -15.09 -3.31
C VAL A 39 -4.47 -15.71 -2.43
N ARG A 40 -4.42 -15.36 -1.12
CA ARG A 40 -3.33 -15.77 -0.23
C ARG A 40 -3.11 -17.27 -0.17
N ALA A 41 -4.18 -18.05 0.05
CA ALA A 41 -4.10 -19.50 0.16
C ALA A 41 -3.55 -20.18 -1.10
N LYS A 42 -3.82 -19.61 -2.29
CA LYS A 42 -3.34 -20.15 -3.57
C LYS A 42 -1.89 -19.77 -3.83
N LEU A 43 -1.51 -18.52 -3.54
CA LEU A 43 -0.12 -18.06 -3.65
C LEU A 43 0.80 -18.80 -2.67
N SER A 44 0.29 -19.16 -1.48
CA SER A 44 1.05 -19.86 -0.45
C SER A 44 1.38 -21.33 -0.78
N GLN A 45 0.83 -21.86 -1.87
CA GLN A 45 1.22 -23.18 -2.36
C GLN A 45 2.65 -23.19 -2.96
N ALA A 46 3.16 -22.04 -3.42
CA ALA A 46 4.47 -21.91 -4.05
C ALA A 46 5.40 -20.92 -3.32
N HIS A 47 4.87 -20.04 -2.50
CA HIS A 47 5.62 -18.96 -1.86
C HIS A 47 5.34 -18.89 -0.34
N ARG A 48 6.31 -18.37 0.42
CA ARG A 48 6.10 -17.87 1.76
C ARG A 48 5.40 -16.52 1.64
N VAL A 49 4.08 -16.49 1.75
CA VAL A 49 3.26 -15.28 1.56
C VAL A 49 3.07 -14.57 2.88
N ILE A 50 3.47 -13.30 2.92
CA ILE A 50 3.28 -12.40 4.05
C ILE A 50 2.32 -11.29 3.61
N ALA A 51 1.13 -11.23 4.22
CA ALA A 51 0.22 -10.10 4.10
C ALA A 51 0.20 -9.35 5.42
N TYR A 52 0.11 -8.03 5.38
CA TYR A 52 0.19 -7.20 6.58
C TYR A 52 -0.79 -6.03 6.53
N ASP A 53 -1.18 -5.58 7.71
CA ASP A 53 -1.91 -4.33 7.86
C ASP A 53 -0.92 -3.17 7.91
N ARG A 54 -1.10 -2.16 7.06
CA ARG A 54 -0.24 -0.98 7.11
C ARG A 54 -0.58 -0.11 8.33
N ARG A 55 0.27 0.89 8.58
CA ARG A 55 -0.07 1.94 9.56
C ARG A 55 -1.48 2.44 9.32
N PHE A 56 -2.24 2.62 10.38
CA PHE A 56 -3.62 3.11 10.41
C PHE A 56 -4.67 2.16 9.83
N GLY A 57 -4.28 1.01 9.28
CA GLY A 57 -5.18 -0.01 8.76
C GLY A 57 -5.30 -1.23 9.68
N GLY A 58 -6.43 -1.90 9.61
CA GLY A 58 -6.68 -3.18 10.27
C GLY A 58 -6.29 -3.20 11.74
N GLN A 59 -5.53 -4.22 12.13
CA GLN A 59 -5.13 -4.49 13.51
C GLN A 59 -3.78 -3.87 13.90
N SER A 60 -3.08 -3.22 12.97
CA SER A 60 -1.81 -2.55 13.28
C SER A 60 -2.00 -1.40 14.26
N ASN A 61 -1.04 -1.26 15.18
CA ASN A 61 -1.01 -0.20 16.17
C ASN A 61 0.13 0.78 15.85
N SER A 62 -0.22 2.01 15.57
CA SER A 62 0.77 3.05 15.28
C SER A 62 0.29 4.40 15.80
N PRO A 63 1.20 5.23 16.35
CA PRO A 63 0.83 6.61 16.65
C PRO A 63 0.44 7.33 15.36
N LEU A 64 -0.44 8.33 15.47
CA LEU A 64 -0.79 9.18 14.36
C LEU A 64 0.40 10.10 14.03
N VAL A 65 0.99 9.90 12.88
CA VAL A 65 2.17 10.65 12.40
C VAL A 65 2.03 10.96 10.91
N VAL A 66 2.79 11.93 10.44
CA VAL A 66 2.87 12.26 9.01
C VAL A 66 3.36 11.05 8.23
N GLN A 67 2.58 10.58 7.26
CA GLN A 67 3.04 9.54 6.35
C GLN A 67 3.89 10.11 5.23
N THR A 68 5.02 9.49 4.97
CA THR A 68 5.89 9.80 3.83
C THR A 68 6.15 8.55 3.00
N TRP A 69 6.56 8.71 1.74
CA TRP A 69 6.95 7.55 0.89
C TRP A 69 8.15 6.80 1.44
N ASP A 70 9.07 7.51 2.11
CA ASP A 70 10.22 6.87 2.73
C ASP A 70 9.80 6.02 3.93
N MET A 71 8.92 6.54 4.79
CA MET A 71 8.39 5.80 5.93
C MET A 71 7.65 4.53 5.50
N VAL A 72 6.72 4.61 4.55
CA VAL A 72 5.93 3.43 4.16
C VAL A 72 6.78 2.37 3.44
N CYS A 73 7.87 2.76 2.78
CA CYS A 73 8.83 1.80 2.21
C CYS A 73 9.74 1.22 3.30
N GLN A 74 10.19 2.02 4.26
CA GLN A 74 11.00 1.56 5.39
C GLN A 74 10.23 0.56 6.24
N ASP A 75 8.94 0.78 6.48
CA ASP A 75 8.08 -0.19 7.20
C ASP A 75 8.12 -1.58 6.56
N VAL A 76 8.16 -1.67 5.22
CA VAL A 76 8.29 -2.96 4.52
C VAL A 76 9.66 -3.58 4.76
N MET A 77 10.73 -2.78 4.75
CA MET A 77 12.09 -3.29 5.03
C MET A 77 12.24 -3.76 6.46
N ASP A 78 11.73 -3.00 7.43
CA ASP A 78 11.77 -3.37 8.85
C ASP A 78 10.94 -4.64 9.13
N LEU A 79 9.80 -4.80 8.46
CA LEU A 79 9.02 -6.03 8.52
C LEU A 79 9.82 -7.22 7.96
N MET A 80 10.48 -7.04 6.81
CA MET A 80 11.36 -8.07 6.24
C MET A 80 12.50 -8.43 7.20
N ASP A 81 13.14 -7.44 7.82
CA ASP A 81 14.23 -7.64 8.77
C ASP A 81 13.75 -8.41 10.01
N THR A 82 12.59 -8.03 10.57
CA THR A 82 11.98 -8.73 11.71
C THR A 82 11.67 -10.19 11.39
N LEU A 83 11.31 -10.49 10.14
CA LEU A 83 10.98 -11.84 9.67
C LEU A 83 12.19 -12.64 9.13
N GLY A 84 13.41 -12.05 9.20
CA GLY A 84 14.64 -12.68 8.71
C GLY A 84 14.69 -12.81 7.18
N ILE A 85 14.02 -11.91 6.45
CA ILE A 85 13.91 -11.94 4.99
C ILE A 85 14.95 -10.99 4.37
N ALA A 86 15.98 -11.55 3.76
CA ALA A 86 17.01 -10.74 3.09
C ALA A 86 16.51 -10.12 1.77
N GLN A 87 15.77 -10.89 0.98
CA GLN A 87 15.19 -10.46 -0.30
C GLN A 87 13.80 -11.05 -0.49
N ALA A 88 12.90 -10.31 -1.12
CA ALA A 88 11.54 -10.75 -1.38
C ALA A 88 11.01 -10.31 -2.75
N TYR A 89 9.94 -10.98 -3.19
CA TYR A 89 9.00 -10.43 -4.16
C TYR A 89 8.02 -9.51 -3.46
N LEU A 90 7.62 -8.40 -4.10
CA LEU A 90 6.65 -7.49 -3.55
C LEU A 90 5.43 -7.38 -4.49
N GLY A 91 4.25 -7.61 -3.94
CA GLY A 91 2.98 -7.42 -4.62
C GLY A 91 2.15 -6.32 -3.96
N GLY A 92 1.31 -5.66 -4.76
CA GLY A 92 0.41 -4.67 -4.18
C GLY A 92 -0.57 -4.10 -5.20
N GLY A 93 -1.76 -3.75 -4.71
CA GLY A 93 -2.77 -3.04 -5.50
C GLY A 93 -2.86 -1.57 -5.09
N SER A 94 -3.11 -0.67 -6.04
CA SER A 94 -3.36 0.75 -5.76
C SER A 94 -2.20 1.41 -4.98
N PHE A 95 -2.43 1.87 -3.76
CA PHE A 95 -1.38 2.41 -2.89
C PHE A 95 -0.28 1.36 -2.61
N GLY A 96 -0.64 0.08 -2.47
CA GLY A 96 0.32 -1.01 -2.31
C GLY A 96 1.21 -1.21 -3.55
N ALA A 97 0.69 -0.95 -4.76
CA ALA A 97 1.50 -0.93 -5.98
C ALA A 97 2.56 0.20 -5.92
N ALA A 98 2.17 1.38 -5.43
CA ALA A 98 3.10 2.48 -5.23
C ALA A 98 4.20 2.16 -4.20
N ILE A 99 3.86 1.44 -3.12
CA ILE A 99 4.84 0.92 -2.15
C ILE A 99 5.81 -0.05 -2.85
N SER A 100 5.32 -1.00 -3.66
CA SER A 100 6.19 -1.94 -4.39
C SER A 100 7.16 -1.21 -5.32
N PHE A 101 6.70 -0.21 -6.07
CA PHE A 101 7.58 0.66 -6.88
C PHE A 101 8.58 1.42 -5.99
N GLY A 102 8.09 2.01 -4.90
CA GLY A 102 8.92 2.76 -3.97
C GLY A 102 10.06 1.95 -3.38
N CYS A 103 9.77 0.72 -2.94
CA CYS A 103 10.77 -0.22 -2.43
C CYS A 103 11.76 -0.66 -3.52
N ALA A 104 11.27 -0.99 -4.73
CA ALA A 104 12.13 -1.39 -5.84
C ALA A 104 13.11 -0.30 -6.29
N VAL A 105 12.77 0.97 -6.09
CA VAL A 105 13.65 2.10 -6.41
C VAL A 105 14.62 2.43 -5.28
N ARG A 106 14.19 2.32 -4.02
CA ARG A 106 15.00 2.69 -2.85
C ARG A 106 15.91 1.57 -2.36
N TYR A 107 15.44 0.32 -2.50
CA TYR A 107 16.10 -0.88 -1.97
C TYR A 107 16.16 -1.99 -3.04
N PRO A 108 16.76 -1.69 -4.24
CA PRO A 108 16.77 -2.64 -5.35
C PRO A 108 17.43 -3.99 -5.00
N GLU A 109 18.37 -3.98 -4.06
CA GLU A 109 19.05 -5.18 -3.58
C GLU A 109 18.16 -6.07 -2.68
N ARG A 110 17.06 -5.50 -2.13
CA ARG A 110 16.11 -6.21 -1.27
C ARG A 110 14.91 -6.75 -2.06
N VAL A 111 14.70 -6.30 -3.30
CA VAL A 111 13.50 -6.60 -4.10
C VAL A 111 13.84 -7.41 -5.34
N ARG A 112 13.47 -8.70 -5.34
CA ARG A 112 13.76 -9.63 -6.45
C ARG A 112 12.89 -9.35 -7.68
N ALA A 113 11.60 -9.08 -7.50
CA ALA A 113 10.67 -8.62 -8.53
C ALA A 113 9.45 -7.97 -7.89
N ILE A 114 8.69 -7.22 -8.69
CA ILE A 114 7.42 -6.63 -8.23
C ILE A 114 6.25 -7.02 -9.13
N VAL A 115 5.07 -7.16 -8.52
CA VAL A 115 3.80 -7.49 -9.20
C VAL A 115 2.72 -6.44 -8.84
N PRO A 116 2.91 -5.17 -9.27
CA PRO A 116 1.95 -4.09 -9.00
C PRO A 116 0.66 -4.28 -9.82
N SER A 117 -0.47 -4.13 -9.17
CA SER A 117 -1.79 -4.20 -9.80
C SER A 117 -2.61 -2.93 -9.51
N ASN A 118 -3.65 -2.68 -10.32
CA ASN A 118 -4.48 -1.49 -10.16
C ASN A 118 -3.64 -0.22 -9.98
N ILE A 119 -2.81 0.09 -10.97
CA ILE A 119 -1.88 1.21 -10.88
C ILE A 119 -2.65 2.52 -10.66
N ALA A 120 -2.48 3.08 -9.46
CA ALA A 120 -3.11 4.34 -9.06
C ALA A 120 -2.29 5.54 -9.55
N GLY A 121 -2.95 6.60 -10.01
CA GLY A 121 -2.27 7.82 -10.43
C GLY A 121 -3.15 8.77 -11.22
N GLY A 122 -2.55 9.88 -11.61
CA GLY A 122 -3.26 10.97 -12.28
C GLY A 122 -4.03 11.86 -11.30
N VAL A 123 -4.53 12.98 -11.81
CA VAL A 123 -5.13 14.05 -11.00
C VAL A 123 -6.34 13.58 -10.18
N ILE A 124 -7.20 12.72 -10.74
CA ILE A 124 -8.41 12.25 -10.02
C ILE A 124 -8.01 11.40 -8.82
N CYS A 125 -7.07 10.47 -8.98
CA CYS A 125 -6.59 9.65 -7.88
C CYS A 125 -5.95 10.49 -6.76
N THR A 126 -5.07 11.41 -7.13
CA THR A 126 -4.37 12.29 -6.18
C THR A 126 -5.37 13.19 -5.44
N ALA A 127 -6.30 13.82 -6.16
CA ALA A 127 -7.34 14.65 -5.57
C ALA A 127 -8.24 13.85 -4.62
N TYR A 128 -8.64 12.65 -5.01
CA TYR A 128 -9.46 11.76 -4.19
C TYR A 128 -8.78 11.41 -2.84
N LEU A 129 -7.52 11.01 -2.87
CA LEU A 129 -6.79 10.65 -1.65
C LEU A 129 -6.49 11.87 -0.77
N ALA A 130 -6.10 13.00 -1.38
CA ALA A 130 -5.86 14.25 -0.67
C ALA A 130 -7.15 14.78 -0.01
N MET A 131 -8.30 14.69 -0.69
CA MET A 131 -9.59 15.12 -0.16
C MET A 131 -10.01 14.34 1.09
N LYS A 132 -9.69 13.05 1.20
CA LYS A 132 -10.01 12.27 2.41
C LYS A 132 -9.26 12.82 3.63
N LEU A 133 -7.97 13.12 3.47
CA LEU A 133 -7.14 13.70 4.53
C LEU A 133 -7.55 15.15 4.84
N PHE A 134 -7.79 15.95 3.81
CA PHE A 134 -8.24 17.33 3.96
C PHE A 134 -9.59 17.41 4.71
N LYS A 135 -10.55 16.56 4.32
CA LYS A 135 -11.84 16.47 5.00
C LYS A 135 -11.69 16.12 6.49
N SER A 136 -10.76 15.21 6.82
CA SER A 136 -10.46 14.88 8.22
C SER A 136 -9.89 16.05 8.98
N ALA A 137 -8.98 16.82 8.38
CA ALA A 137 -8.40 18.02 8.99
C ALA A 137 -9.46 19.08 9.28
N GLU A 138 -10.28 19.42 8.27
CA GLU A 138 -11.32 20.43 8.42
C GLU A 138 -12.42 20.00 9.42
N MET A 139 -12.81 18.73 9.40
CA MET A 139 -13.79 18.18 10.31
C MET A 139 -13.27 18.15 11.76
N ALA A 140 -11.98 17.83 11.97
CA ALA A 140 -11.37 17.88 13.30
C ALA A 140 -11.40 19.29 13.88
N ILE A 141 -11.06 20.31 13.09
CA ILE A 141 -11.11 21.72 13.52
C ILE A 141 -12.55 22.17 13.81
N ALA A 142 -13.50 21.83 12.93
CA ALA A 142 -14.87 22.34 13.04
C ALA A 142 -15.72 21.61 14.06
N GLN A 143 -15.52 20.31 14.29
CA GLN A 143 -16.42 19.44 15.03
C GLN A 143 -15.69 18.54 16.06
N GLY A 144 -14.36 18.61 16.12
CA GLY A 144 -13.52 17.77 16.97
C GLY A 144 -13.20 16.40 16.36
N ILE A 145 -12.14 15.77 16.89
CA ILE A 145 -11.62 14.48 16.39
C ILE A 145 -12.64 13.35 16.56
N LYS A 146 -13.44 13.40 17.61
CA LYS A 146 -14.53 12.44 17.81
C LYS A 146 -15.48 12.36 16.60
N ALA A 147 -15.84 13.48 16.01
CA ALA A 147 -16.69 13.51 14.83
C ALA A 147 -16.01 12.85 13.61
N VAL A 148 -14.69 13.04 13.46
CA VAL A 148 -13.91 12.37 12.40
C VAL A 148 -13.92 10.85 12.59
N VAL A 149 -13.73 10.38 13.83
CA VAL A 149 -13.73 8.95 14.16
C VAL A 149 -15.11 8.34 13.94
N ASP A 150 -16.17 9.03 14.37
CA ASP A 150 -17.56 8.57 14.21
C ASP A 150 -18.02 8.55 12.74
N ALA A 151 -17.39 9.34 11.87
CA ALA A 151 -17.68 9.37 10.43
C ALA A 151 -16.97 8.26 9.64
N PHE A 152 -16.34 7.28 10.30
CA PHE A 152 -15.73 6.13 9.64
C PHE A 152 -16.79 5.34 8.85
N ALA A 153 -16.57 5.23 7.56
CA ALA A 153 -17.41 4.44 6.65
C ALA A 153 -16.50 3.85 5.56
N PRO A 154 -16.03 2.60 5.73
CA PRO A 154 -15.04 2.00 4.83
C PRO A 154 -15.57 1.85 3.40
N ASP A 155 -16.87 1.67 3.24
CA ASP A 155 -17.54 1.53 1.94
C ASP A 155 -17.89 2.87 1.29
N ASP A 156 -17.85 3.98 2.05
CA ASP A 156 -18.03 5.33 1.51
C ASP A 156 -16.69 5.90 1.03
N ARG A 157 -16.53 5.96 -0.28
CA ARG A 157 -15.34 6.54 -0.90
C ARG A 157 -15.09 8.01 -0.51
N PHE A 158 -16.10 8.73 -0.06
CA PHE A 158 -16.01 10.14 0.36
C PHE A 158 -15.95 10.32 1.88
N ALA A 159 -15.96 9.24 2.67
CA ALA A 159 -15.73 9.34 4.10
C ALA A 159 -14.35 9.97 4.41
N PRO A 160 -14.21 10.71 5.52
CA PRO A 160 -12.91 11.21 5.95
C PRO A 160 -11.96 10.06 6.25
N PHE A 161 -10.67 10.34 6.20
CA PHE A 161 -9.67 9.41 6.69
C PHE A 161 -9.70 9.36 8.22
N THR A 162 -9.68 8.16 8.79
CA THR A 162 -9.47 7.94 10.22
C THR A 162 -8.74 6.61 10.41
N PRO A 163 -7.83 6.47 11.39
CA PRO A 163 -7.22 5.19 11.69
C PRO A 163 -8.30 4.14 12.04
N GLU A 164 -8.27 2.99 11.37
CA GLU A 164 -9.29 1.96 11.51
C GLU A 164 -9.35 1.40 12.94
N ARG A 165 -8.20 1.31 13.62
CA ARG A 165 -8.09 0.85 14.99
C ARG A 165 -8.98 1.64 15.96
N ALA A 166 -9.24 2.91 15.69
CA ALA A 166 -10.14 3.74 16.51
C ALA A 166 -11.58 3.23 16.55
N GLN A 167 -11.97 2.30 15.67
CA GLN A 167 -13.32 1.75 15.63
C GLN A 167 -13.54 0.60 16.62
N TYR A 168 -12.48 -0.10 17.02
CA TYR A 168 -12.61 -1.31 17.87
C TYR A 168 -11.67 -1.31 19.09
N ASP A 169 -10.72 -0.37 19.18
CA ASP A 169 -9.83 -0.21 20.34
C ASP A 169 -10.17 1.10 21.09
N PRO A 170 -10.92 1.02 22.21
CA PRO A 170 -11.31 2.19 22.98
C PRO A 170 -10.14 2.98 23.56
N ALA A 171 -9.00 2.33 23.87
CA ALA A 171 -7.83 2.99 24.42
C ALA A 171 -7.13 3.80 23.32
N TYR A 172 -6.97 3.24 22.13
CA TYR A 172 -6.45 3.96 20.95
C TYR A 172 -7.35 5.15 20.59
N ARG A 173 -8.65 4.90 20.52
CA ARG A 173 -9.65 5.94 20.24
C ARG A 173 -9.54 7.10 21.24
N LYS A 174 -9.51 6.81 22.53
CA LYS A 174 -9.36 7.82 23.59
C LYS A 174 -8.07 8.64 23.42
N THR A 175 -6.96 7.98 23.07
CA THR A 175 -5.69 8.67 22.83
C THR A 175 -5.80 9.61 21.63
N LEU A 176 -6.44 9.17 20.55
CA LEU A 176 -6.63 9.97 19.35
C LEU A 176 -7.55 11.18 19.62
N GLU A 177 -8.69 10.97 20.31
CA GLU A 177 -9.64 12.01 20.65
C GLU A 177 -9.09 13.03 21.67
N ALA A 178 -8.04 12.67 22.43
CA ALA A 178 -7.37 13.57 23.37
C ALA A 178 -6.33 14.50 22.70
N MET A 179 -6.01 14.28 21.42
CA MET A 179 -5.12 15.19 20.70
C MET A 179 -5.78 16.56 20.51
N PRO A 180 -5.00 17.67 20.49
CA PRO A 180 -5.51 18.95 20.00
C PRO A 180 -6.00 18.81 18.55
N PRO A 181 -7.18 19.33 18.19
CA PRO A 181 -7.69 19.27 16.81
C PRO A 181 -6.72 19.86 15.78
N GLU A 182 -6.00 20.91 16.16
CA GLU A 182 -5.00 21.58 15.33
C GLU A 182 -3.83 20.65 15.00
N ASP A 183 -3.33 19.88 15.98
CA ASP A 183 -2.22 18.92 15.79
C ASP A 183 -2.67 17.77 14.88
N PHE A 184 -3.87 17.24 15.09
CA PHE A 184 -4.45 16.25 14.20
C PHE A 184 -4.56 16.78 12.75
N ALA A 185 -5.13 17.97 12.58
CA ALA A 185 -5.29 18.60 11.29
C ALA A 185 -3.95 18.88 10.61
N GLN A 186 -2.93 19.27 11.37
CA GLN A 186 -1.58 19.50 10.85
C GLN A 186 -0.98 18.20 10.32
N VAL A 187 -1.08 17.09 11.05
CA VAL A 187 -0.62 15.77 10.58
C VAL A 187 -1.30 15.37 9.27
N MET A 188 -2.62 15.62 9.12
CA MET A 188 -3.35 15.34 7.89
C MET A 188 -2.83 16.18 6.71
N ARG A 189 -2.66 17.49 6.92
CA ARG A 189 -2.17 18.42 5.88
C ARG A 189 -0.74 18.09 5.47
N ASP A 190 0.14 17.84 6.43
CA ASP A 190 1.55 17.48 6.13
C ASP A 190 1.64 16.16 5.39
N THR A 191 0.77 15.20 5.71
CA THR A 191 0.66 13.94 4.96
C THR A 191 0.24 14.17 3.50
N ILE A 192 -0.68 15.12 3.23
CA ILE A 192 -1.06 15.49 1.84
C ILE A 192 0.19 15.96 1.09
N TYR A 193 0.95 16.89 1.63
CA TYR A 193 2.17 17.39 0.99
C TYR A 193 3.21 16.29 0.81
N ALA A 194 3.47 15.50 1.85
CA ALA A 194 4.48 14.44 1.80
C ALA A 194 4.18 13.33 0.78
N LEU A 195 2.90 13.00 0.56
CA LEU A 195 2.52 11.92 -0.34
C LEU A 195 2.16 12.40 -1.75
N PHE A 196 1.65 13.61 -1.91
CA PHE A 196 1.03 14.02 -3.17
C PHE A 196 1.64 15.26 -3.83
N ASP A 197 2.48 16.01 -3.12
CA ASP A 197 3.18 17.16 -3.70
C ASP A 197 4.43 16.69 -4.45
N GLY A 198 4.28 16.49 -5.75
CA GLY A 198 5.39 16.10 -6.62
C GLY A 198 4.96 15.79 -8.05
N PRO A 199 5.91 15.77 -8.98
CA PRO A 199 5.66 15.48 -10.39
C PRO A 199 5.45 13.96 -10.62
N TYR A 200 4.48 13.39 -9.94
CA TYR A 200 4.24 11.95 -9.98
C TYR A 200 3.37 11.53 -11.17
N LEU A 201 3.82 10.51 -11.89
CA LEU A 201 3.04 9.83 -12.91
C LEU A 201 2.06 8.82 -12.28
N THR A 202 2.57 8.05 -11.33
CA THR A 202 1.79 7.21 -10.41
C THR A 202 2.17 7.63 -8.99
N LEU A 203 1.42 7.23 -7.99
CA LEU A 203 1.63 7.65 -6.60
C LEU A 203 3.11 7.47 -6.17
N GLY A 204 3.74 8.54 -5.71
CA GLY A 204 5.12 8.57 -5.22
C GLY A 204 6.23 8.38 -6.29
N MET A 205 5.88 8.17 -7.57
CA MET A 205 6.84 7.81 -8.62
C MET A 205 6.81 8.75 -9.81
N SER A 206 7.93 9.44 -10.04
CA SER A 206 8.13 10.23 -11.26
C SER A 206 8.55 9.36 -12.46
N ALA A 207 8.33 9.88 -13.66
CA ALA A 207 8.78 9.21 -14.89
C ALA A 207 10.30 8.93 -14.91
N LYS A 208 11.12 9.82 -14.31
CA LYS A 208 12.58 9.63 -14.20
C LYS A 208 12.93 8.41 -13.34
N ARG A 209 12.27 8.23 -12.19
CA ARG A 209 12.51 7.07 -11.32
C ARG A 209 12.10 5.77 -11.99
N LEU A 210 10.94 5.74 -12.66
CA LEU A 210 10.46 4.56 -13.38
C LEU A 210 11.42 4.14 -14.51
N LYS A 211 11.95 5.08 -15.30
CA LYS A 211 12.96 4.80 -16.34
C LYS A 211 14.26 4.20 -15.78
N GLY A 212 14.59 4.53 -14.54
CA GLY A 212 15.78 4.03 -13.86
C GLY A 212 15.65 2.62 -13.27
N MET A 213 14.42 2.10 -13.15
CA MET A 213 14.19 0.79 -12.54
C MET A 213 14.79 -0.35 -13.38
N ARG A 214 15.33 -1.36 -12.68
CA ARG A 214 15.84 -2.59 -13.29
C ARG A 214 15.18 -3.83 -12.71
N THR A 215 14.45 -3.68 -11.61
CA THR A 215 13.72 -4.75 -10.95
C THR A 215 12.69 -5.34 -11.92
N PRO A 216 12.68 -6.66 -12.14
CA PRO A 216 11.66 -7.33 -12.95
C PRO A 216 10.24 -6.95 -12.46
N THR A 217 9.39 -6.56 -13.39
CA THR A 217 8.10 -5.96 -13.06
C THR A 217 6.98 -6.55 -13.92
N LEU A 218 5.92 -7.08 -13.28
CA LEU A 218 4.69 -7.46 -13.95
C LEU A 218 3.62 -6.42 -13.68
N ILE A 219 3.21 -5.68 -14.71
CA ILE A 219 2.18 -4.65 -14.60
C ILE A 219 0.80 -5.24 -14.90
N MET A 220 -0.12 -5.07 -13.97
CA MET A 220 -1.53 -5.39 -14.12
C MET A 220 -2.34 -4.08 -14.03
N PRO A 221 -3.03 -3.66 -15.11
CA PRO A 221 -3.70 -2.37 -15.16
C PRO A 221 -4.95 -2.31 -14.28
N GLY A 222 -5.35 -1.11 -13.91
CA GLY A 222 -6.70 -0.80 -13.47
C GLY A 222 -7.57 -0.34 -14.65
N ASN A 223 -8.85 -0.08 -14.37
CA ASN A 223 -9.84 0.28 -15.40
C ASN A 223 -10.89 1.30 -14.93
N ASN A 224 -10.58 2.09 -13.91
CA ASN A 224 -11.48 3.11 -13.37
C ASN A 224 -10.77 4.46 -13.19
N ASP A 225 -11.49 5.48 -12.73
CA ASP A 225 -10.99 6.85 -12.62
C ASP A 225 -9.81 7.02 -11.66
N ILE A 226 -9.74 6.17 -10.61
CA ILE A 226 -8.64 6.19 -9.62
C ILE A 226 -7.45 5.38 -10.13
N HIS A 227 -7.72 4.33 -10.92
CA HIS A 227 -6.73 3.43 -11.50
C HIS A 227 -6.84 3.45 -13.04
N PRO A 228 -6.56 4.59 -13.69
CA PRO A 228 -6.81 4.71 -15.11
C PRO A 228 -5.79 3.89 -15.91
N ARG A 229 -6.30 3.06 -16.82
CA ARG A 229 -5.49 2.21 -17.70
C ARG A 229 -4.33 2.96 -18.36
N ARG A 230 -4.57 4.20 -18.80
CA ARG A 230 -3.54 5.06 -19.41
C ARG A 230 -2.30 5.27 -18.52
N VAL A 231 -2.49 5.32 -17.19
CA VAL A 231 -1.34 5.46 -16.25
C VAL A 231 -0.53 4.16 -16.24
N ALA A 232 -1.17 3.02 -16.16
CA ALA A 232 -0.49 1.71 -16.22
C ALA A 232 0.28 1.54 -17.54
N GLU A 233 -0.31 1.93 -18.68
CA GLU A 233 0.34 1.90 -20.00
C GLU A 233 1.55 2.83 -20.07
N GLN A 234 1.47 4.02 -19.48
CA GLN A 234 2.61 4.94 -19.39
C GLN A 234 3.72 4.36 -18.49
N VAL A 235 3.38 3.80 -17.34
CA VAL A 235 4.33 3.13 -16.44
C VAL A 235 5.01 1.98 -17.15
N HIS A 236 4.25 1.12 -17.85
CA HIS A 236 4.79 0.00 -18.62
C HIS A 236 5.81 0.45 -19.68
N ARG A 237 5.50 1.50 -20.45
CA ARG A 237 6.42 2.05 -21.46
C ARG A 237 7.71 2.64 -20.88
N LEU A 238 7.70 3.06 -19.61
CA LEU A 238 8.84 3.70 -18.96
C LEU A 238 9.79 2.72 -18.29
N ILE A 239 9.29 1.59 -17.78
CA ILE A 239 10.12 0.60 -17.08
C ILE A 239 10.73 -0.35 -18.12
N PRO A 240 12.08 -0.41 -18.23
CA PRO A 240 12.71 -1.31 -19.14
C PRO A 240 12.34 -2.78 -18.87
N ASN A 241 11.94 -3.50 -19.91
CA ASN A 241 11.60 -4.92 -19.84
C ASN A 241 10.45 -5.27 -18.86
N ALA A 242 9.55 -4.35 -18.58
CA ALA A 242 8.35 -4.67 -17.82
C ALA A 242 7.43 -5.61 -18.61
N HIS A 243 6.88 -6.59 -17.92
CA HIS A 243 5.86 -7.49 -18.45
C HIS A 243 4.48 -6.86 -18.24
N TRP A 244 3.54 -7.19 -19.13
CA TRP A 244 2.16 -6.75 -19.05
C TRP A 244 1.23 -7.96 -18.96
N ALA A 245 0.29 -7.94 -18.02
CA ALA A 245 -0.77 -8.92 -17.93
C ALA A 245 -2.14 -8.22 -17.89
N GLU A 246 -3.01 -8.61 -18.83
CA GLU A 246 -4.39 -8.16 -18.85
C GLU A 246 -5.18 -8.98 -17.83
N VAL A 247 -5.19 -8.53 -16.60
CA VAL A 247 -5.83 -9.19 -15.48
C VAL A 247 -6.56 -8.15 -14.63
N ARG A 248 -7.78 -8.45 -14.24
CA ARG A 248 -8.53 -7.65 -13.28
C ARG A 248 -7.94 -7.78 -11.86
N PRO A 249 -8.32 -6.88 -10.95
CA PRO A 249 -7.87 -6.95 -9.56
C PRO A 249 -8.07 -8.34 -8.94
N HIS A 250 -7.19 -8.71 -8.04
CA HIS A 250 -7.26 -9.98 -7.29
C HIS A 250 -8.58 -10.16 -6.50
N THR A 251 -9.32 -9.09 -6.27
CA THR A 251 -10.66 -9.11 -5.67
C THR A 251 -11.77 -9.45 -6.66
N GLU A 252 -11.54 -9.26 -7.98
CA GLU A 252 -12.50 -9.53 -9.04
C GLU A 252 -12.21 -10.86 -9.76
N GLU A 253 -10.93 -11.12 -10.08
CA GLU A 253 -10.49 -12.32 -10.80
C GLU A 253 -9.34 -13.02 -10.05
N PRO A 254 -9.57 -13.58 -8.85
CA PRO A 254 -8.50 -14.09 -8.00
C PRO A 254 -7.69 -15.21 -8.66
N ASP A 255 -8.31 -16.10 -9.43
CA ASP A 255 -7.63 -17.24 -10.06
C ASP A 255 -6.70 -16.80 -11.20
N ASN A 256 -7.18 -15.89 -12.05
CA ASN A 256 -6.37 -15.34 -13.13
C ASN A 256 -5.21 -14.51 -12.59
N TYR A 257 -5.46 -13.72 -11.55
CA TYR A 257 -4.41 -12.98 -10.84
C TYR A 257 -3.32 -13.91 -10.31
N VAL A 258 -3.69 -14.95 -9.56
CA VAL A 258 -2.75 -15.94 -9.01
C VAL A 258 -1.95 -16.62 -10.12
N HIS A 259 -2.62 -17.10 -11.17
CA HIS A 259 -1.97 -17.76 -12.30
C HIS A 259 -0.88 -16.86 -12.92
N ARG A 260 -1.20 -15.60 -13.20
CA ARG A 260 -0.25 -14.66 -13.81
C ARG A 260 0.90 -14.28 -12.88
N VAL A 261 0.63 -14.11 -11.59
CA VAL A 261 1.68 -13.85 -10.60
C VAL A 261 2.65 -15.03 -10.52
N LEU A 262 2.14 -16.26 -10.34
CA LEU A 262 2.98 -17.45 -10.23
C LEU A 262 3.79 -17.72 -11.50
N GLN A 263 3.17 -17.57 -12.67
CA GLN A 263 3.87 -17.69 -13.96
C GLN A 263 5.05 -16.72 -14.04
N PHE A 264 4.82 -15.43 -13.79
CA PHE A 264 5.86 -14.41 -13.87
C PHE A 264 6.99 -14.64 -12.86
N LEU A 265 6.65 -14.96 -11.59
CA LEU A 265 7.67 -15.20 -10.57
C LEU A 265 8.54 -16.43 -10.88
N SER A 266 7.93 -17.50 -11.43
CA SER A 266 8.68 -18.67 -11.90
C SER A 266 9.62 -18.33 -13.06
N GLU A 267 9.21 -17.47 -14.01
CA GLU A 267 10.09 -16.98 -15.08
C GLU A 267 11.27 -16.16 -14.55
N VAL A 268 11.05 -15.37 -13.48
CA VAL A 268 12.13 -14.62 -12.82
C VAL A 268 13.11 -15.57 -12.11
N GLU A 269 12.60 -16.58 -11.41
CA GLU A 269 13.43 -17.58 -10.71
C GLU A 269 14.31 -18.38 -11.66
N ALA A 270 13.79 -18.74 -12.83
CA ALA A 270 14.54 -19.49 -13.85
C ALA A 270 15.72 -18.71 -14.48
N ARG A 271 15.81 -17.39 -14.24
CA ARG A 271 16.88 -16.52 -14.77
C ARG A 271 18.01 -16.24 -13.78
N VAL A 272 17.86 -16.69 -12.52
CA VAL A 272 18.82 -16.55 -11.42
C VAL A 272 19.62 -17.84 -11.25
#